data_776d5c2bc1e4a00a350e31f19b27f512
#
_entry.id   776d5c2bc1e4a00a350e31f19b27f512
#
_cell.length_a   1.000
_cell.length_b   1.000
_cell.length_c   1.000
_cell.angle_alpha   90.00
_cell.angle_beta   90.00
_cell.angle_gamma   90.00
#
_symmetry.space_group_name_H-M   'P 1'
#
loop_
_entity.id
_entity.type
_entity.pdbx_description
1 polymer ?
#
loop_
_entity_poly.entity_id
_entity_poly.type
_entity_poly.pdbx_seq_one_letter_code
_entity_poly.pdbx_strand_id
1 'polypeptide(L)'
;VGIDSNAMEAIGNELASNMTETASAVHQISANIDGVKQQALTQAASVTETAGTIEEIIRTIENLNGSIESQSSSVAQSSAAVEEMVSNIASITNSLEKSDNMVKALAAATSEGKSTLLTSNTVTQKIADESGGLIEASSVIQNIASQTNLLAMNAAIEAAHAGEAGKGFAVVADEIRKLAEESSAQGKTITDTLKKLSDDIKGLSDSSKIVEEKFNAIFQLSENVRGMSAELTAAMREQENGSREVLAAIKNISSVTVEVKSGSEEMLVGGKGVADEMRKLDQLTAVIKDSMNEMAAGVQQINRAVQEVNSLARKNKDSIEGLAEEVDKFKV
;
A
#
# COMPACT_ATOMS: atom_id res chain seq x y z
N VAL A 1 -108.01 12.43 -37.87
CA VAL A 1 -106.83 12.53 -38.79
C VAL A 1 -105.91 13.63 -38.34
N GLY A 2 -106.37 14.85 -37.89
CA GLY A 2 -105.53 15.99 -37.45
C GLY A 2 -104.72 15.71 -36.16
N ILE A 3 -105.21 14.80 -35.23
CA ILE A 3 -104.52 14.48 -34.01
C ILE A 3 -103.28 13.56 -34.28
N ASP A 4 -103.33 12.64 -35.21
CA ASP A 4 -102.18 11.76 -35.58
C ASP A 4 -101.11 12.50 -36.35
N SER A 5 -101.40 13.56 -37.13
CA SER A 5 -100.43 14.36 -37.86
C SER A 5 -99.58 15.22 -36.90
N ASN A 6 -100.22 15.85 -35.88
CA ASN A 6 -99.46 16.62 -34.85
C ASN A 6 -98.55 15.73 -33.98
N ALA A 7 -99.04 14.50 -33.67
CA ALA A 7 -98.24 13.54 -32.92
C ALA A 7 -97.05 13.08 -33.78
N MET A 8 -97.24 12.83 -35.06
CA MET A 8 -96.15 12.45 -35.98
C MET A 8 -95.13 13.58 -36.22
N GLU A 9 -95.62 14.81 -36.29
CA GLU A 9 -94.67 15.95 -36.37
C GLU A 9 -93.89 16.15 -35.11
N ALA A 10 -94.47 15.99 -33.93
CA ALA A 10 -93.79 15.97 -32.65
C ALA A 10 -92.67 14.90 -32.59
N ILE A 11 -93.04 13.65 -33.00
CA ILE A 11 -92.05 12.55 -33.09
C ILE A 11 -90.90 12.87 -34.07
N GLY A 12 -91.25 13.47 -35.22
CA GLY A 12 -90.23 13.89 -36.22
C GLY A 12 -89.27 14.91 -35.69
N ASN A 13 -89.76 15.92 -34.95
CA ASN A 13 -88.93 16.94 -34.31
C ASN A 13 -88.05 16.39 -33.18
N GLU A 14 -88.61 15.49 -32.37
CA GLU A 14 -87.86 14.78 -31.30
C GLU A 14 -86.73 13.89 -31.90
N LEU A 15 -87.08 13.16 -32.98
CA LEU A 15 -86.05 12.34 -33.68
C LEU A 15 -84.97 13.19 -34.29
N ALA A 16 -85.23 14.36 -34.87
CA ALA A 16 -84.25 15.29 -35.40
C ALA A 16 -83.32 15.88 -34.29
N SER A 17 -83.94 16.20 -33.12
CA SER A 17 -83.22 16.64 -31.95
C SER A 17 -82.23 15.56 -31.43
N ASN A 18 -82.78 14.33 -31.24
CA ASN A 18 -81.97 13.19 -30.78
C ASN A 18 -80.85 12.84 -31.78
N MET A 19 -81.09 12.98 -33.07
CA MET A 19 -80.04 12.79 -34.10
C MET A 19 -78.96 13.89 -34.05
N THR A 20 -79.30 15.12 -33.72
CA THR A 20 -78.35 16.24 -33.56
C THR A 20 -77.46 16.00 -32.32
N GLU A 21 -78.07 15.54 -31.22
CA GLU A 21 -77.31 15.18 -30.00
C GLU A 21 -76.39 13.97 -30.24
N THR A 22 -76.87 12.95 -30.95
CA THR A 22 -76.10 11.76 -31.35
C THR A 22 -74.93 12.18 -32.28
N ALA A 23 -75.14 13.08 -33.24
CA ALA A 23 -74.06 13.60 -34.08
C ALA A 23 -72.98 14.34 -33.28
N SER A 24 -73.36 15.14 -32.28
CA SER A 24 -72.43 15.79 -31.36
C SER A 24 -71.62 14.79 -30.55
N ALA A 25 -72.27 13.76 -29.99
CA ALA A 25 -71.58 12.68 -29.26
C ALA A 25 -70.61 11.90 -30.15
N VAL A 26 -71.00 11.61 -31.41
CA VAL A 26 -70.14 10.98 -32.42
C VAL A 26 -68.89 11.81 -32.72
N HIS A 27 -69.04 13.14 -32.84
CA HIS A 27 -67.90 14.05 -33.02
C HIS A 27 -66.94 14.03 -31.81
N GLN A 28 -67.49 14.02 -30.57
CA GLN A 28 -66.66 13.90 -29.36
C GLN A 28 -65.94 12.56 -29.31
N ILE A 29 -66.57 11.45 -29.63
CA ILE A 29 -65.97 10.14 -29.69
C ILE A 29 -64.83 10.12 -30.72
N SER A 30 -65.03 10.73 -31.91
CA SER A 30 -63.97 10.84 -32.93
C SER A 30 -62.76 11.59 -32.42
N ALA A 31 -62.95 12.76 -31.77
CA ALA A 31 -61.86 13.55 -31.19
C ALA A 31 -61.11 12.76 -30.07
N ASN A 32 -61.86 12.01 -29.24
CA ASN A 32 -61.26 11.16 -28.21
C ASN A 32 -60.40 10.03 -28.82
N ILE A 33 -60.88 9.40 -29.90
CA ILE A 33 -60.16 8.36 -30.63
C ILE A 33 -58.83 8.94 -31.18
N ASP A 34 -58.85 10.12 -31.80
CA ASP A 34 -57.65 10.76 -32.30
C ASP A 34 -56.68 11.13 -31.19
N GLY A 35 -57.19 11.58 -30.03
CA GLY A 35 -56.38 11.84 -28.83
C GLY A 35 -55.68 10.56 -28.29
N VAL A 36 -56.44 9.45 -28.15
CA VAL A 36 -55.87 8.17 -27.70
C VAL A 36 -54.85 7.63 -28.71
N LYS A 37 -55.11 7.77 -30.01
CA LYS A 37 -54.19 7.38 -31.07
C LYS A 37 -52.86 8.14 -31.01
N GLN A 38 -52.93 9.45 -30.78
CA GLN A 38 -51.73 10.28 -30.60
C GLN A 38 -50.98 9.91 -29.34
N GLN A 39 -51.67 9.62 -28.24
CA GLN A 39 -51.05 9.16 -26.99
C GLN A 39 -50.39 7.80 -27.15
N ALA A 40 -50.99 6.86 -27.89
CA ALA A 40 -50.40 5.56 -28.19
C ALA A 40 -49.09 5.70 -29.02
N LEU A 41 -49.02 6.67 -29.98
CA LEU A 41 -47.81 6.95 -30.72
C LEU A 41 -46.69 7.49 -29.80
N THR A 42 -47.03 8.40 -28.90
CA THR A 42 -46.08 8.94 -27.92
C THR A 42 -45.59 7.83 -26.99
N GLN A 43 -46.48 6.98 -26.53
CA GLN A 43 -46.14 5.82 -25.71
C GLN A 43 -45.21 4.86 -26.43
N ALA A 44 -45.43 4.55 -27.71
CA ALA A 44 -44.53 3.69 -28.50
C ALA A 44 -43.11 4.26 -28.58
N ALA A 45 -42.99 5.60 -28.78
CA ALA A 45 -41.67 6.26 -28.77
C ALA A 45 -40.98 6.14 -27.42
N SER A 46 -41.70 6.39 -26.32
CA SER A 46 -41.13 6.26 -24.95
C SER A 46 -40.74 4.83 -24.61
N VAL A 47 -41.51 3.84 -25.06
CA VAL A 47 -41.16 2.42 -24.89
C VAL A 47 -39.88 2.08 -25.63
N THR A 48 -39.71 2.55 -26.86
CA THR A 48 -38.50 2.33 -27.64
C THR A 48 -37.27 2.99 -26.99
N GLU A 49 -37.38 4.22 -26.51
CA GLU A 49 -36.30 4.93 -25.81
C GLU A 49 -35.92 4.22 -24.50
N THR A 50 -36.93 3.83 -23.70
CA THR A 50 -36.72 3.11 -22.46
C THR A 50 -36.05 1.74 -22.72
N ALA A 51 -36.45 1.00 -23.74
CA ALA A 51 -35.85 -0.27 -24.12
C ALA A 51 -34.35 -0.09 -24.49
N GLY A 52 -34.02 0.96 -25.26
CA GLY A 52 -32.61 1.29 -25.56
C GLY A 52 -31.78 1.60 -24.32
N THR A 53 -32.35 2.37 -23.37
CA THR A 53 -31.68 2.69 -22.10
C THR A 53 -31.45 1.43 -21.27
N ILE A 54 -32.40 0.50 -21.25
CA ILE A 54 -32.24 -0.78 -20.52
C ILE A 54 -31.15 -1.65 -21.17
N GLU A 55 -31.03 -1.69 -22.48
CA GLU A 55 -29.92 -2.39 -23.16
C GLU A 55 -28.53 -1.80 -22.78
N GLU A 56 -28.42 -0.48 -22.68
CA GLU A 56 -27.20 0.17 -22.21
C GLU A 56 -26.90 -0.15 -20.74
N ILE A 57 -27.90 -0.18 -19.89
CA ILE A 57 -27.74 -0.58 -18.47
C ILE A 57 -27.23 -2.04 -18.39
N ILE A 58 -27.82 -2.97 -19.13
CA ILE A 58 -27.40 -4.38 -19.16
C ILE A 58 -25.93 -4.48 -19.58
N ARG A 59 -25.51 -3.79 -20.63
CA ARG A 59 -24.12 -3.76 -21.10
C ARG A 59 -23.18 -3.18 -20.03
N THR A 60 -23.60 -2.13 -19.34
CA THR A 60 -22.83 -1.53 -18.26
C THR A 60 -22.65 -2.50 -17.09
N ILE A 61 -23.68 -3.27 -16.75
CA ILE A 61 -23.62 -4.32 -15.72
C ILE A 61 -22.65 -5.44 -16.13
N GLU A 62 -22.65 -5.86 -17.38
CA GLU A 62 -21.72 -6.86 -17.90
C GLU A 62 -20.25 -6.38 -17.80
N ASN A 63 -19.99 -5.12 -18.15
CA ASN A 63 -18.66 -4.50 -17.99
C ASN A 63 -18.26 -4.40 -16.51
N LEU A 64 -19.21 -4.07 -15.63
CA LEU A 64 -19.01 -4.04 -14.18
C LEU A 64 -18.61 -5.42 -13.65
N ASN A 65 -19.24 -6.49 -14.11
CA ASN A 65 -18.89 -7.86 -13.73
C ASN A 65 -17.43 -8.20 -14.13
N GLY A 66 -16.99 -7.83 -15.33
CA GLY A 66 -15.59 -7.99 -15.74
C GLY A 66 -14.61 -7.19 -14.86
N SER A 67 -15.01 -5.98 -14.43
CA SER A 67 -14.21 -5.16 -13.51
C SER A 67 -14.14 -5.78 -12.11
N ILE A 68 -15.23 -6.36 -11.62
CA ILE A 68 -15.30 -7.07 -10.33
C ILE A 68 -14.38 -8.30 -10.33
N GLU A 69 -14.33 -9.07 -11.41
CA GLU A 69 -13.41 -10.21 -11.53
C GLU A 69 -11.94 -9.76 -11.47
N SER A 70 -11.60 -8.69 -12.19
CA SER A 70 -10.26 -8.11 -12.17
C SER A 70 -9.89 -7.58 -10.79
N GLN A 71 -10.83 -6.93 -10.10
CA GLN A 71 -10.66 -6.44 -8.74
C GLN A 71 -10.46 -7.59 -7.74
N SER A 72 -11.23 -8.66 -7.86
CA SER A 72 -11.10 -9.86 -7.02
C SER A 72 -9.69 -10.48 -7.14
N SER A 73 -9.17 -10.59 -8.36
CA SER A 73 -7.80 -11.05 -8.62
C SER A 73 -6.76 -10.11 -7.98
N SER A 74 -6.94 -8.79 -8.13
CA SER A 74 -6.03 -7.79 -7.55
C SER A 74 -6.03 -7.80 -6.02
N VAL A 75 -7.20 -8.03 -5.40
CA VAL A 75 -7.35 -8.19 -3.94
C VAL A 75 -6.61 -9.44 -3.46
N ALA A 76 -6.76 -10.57 -4.15
CA ALA A 76 -6.04 -11.81 -3.81
C ALA A 76 -4.52 -11.63 -3.92
N GLN A 77 -4.03 -11.01 -4.98
CA GLN A 77 -2.61 -10.72 -5.16
C GLN A 77 -2.07 -9.75 -4.10
N SER A 78 -2.84 -8.70 -3.75
CA SER A 78 -2.46 -7.75 -2.70
C SER A 78 -2.40 -8.43 -1.33
N SER A 79 -3.34 -9.34 -1.03
CA SER A 79 -3.32 -10.13 0.21
C SER A 79 -2.05 -10.97 0.33
N ALA A 80 -1.70 -11.70 -0.73
CA ALA A 80 -0.49 -12.51 -0.76
C ALA A 80 0.79 -11.66 -0.58
N ALA A 81 0.87 -10.49 -1.21
CA ALA A 81 2.00 -9.58 -1.08
C ALA A 81 2.15 -9.02 0.35
N VAL A 82 1.03 -8.71 1.03
CA VAL A 82 1.06 -8.26 2.42
C VAL A 82 1.43 -9.40 3.39
N GLU A 83 0.96 -10.62 3.15
CA GLU A 83 1.36 -11.79 3.93
C GLU A 83 2.86 -12.07 3.80
N GLU A 84 3.43 -11.96 2.59
CA GLU A 84 4.87 -12.02 2.36
C GLU A 84 5.62 -10.89 3.09
N MET A 85 5.07 -9.67 3.07
CA MET A 85 5.64 -8.53 3.83
C MET A 85 5.70 -8.83 5.33
N VAL A 86 4.65 -9.37 5.94
CA VAL A 86 4.62 -9.76 7.36
C VAL A 86 5.68 -10.83 7.65
N SER A 87 5.83 -11.81 6.77
CA SER A 87 6.89 -12.85 6.90
C SER A 87 8.29 -12.23 6.82
N ASN A 88 8.52 -11.29 5.92
CA ASN A 88 9.79 -10.58 5.78
C ASN A 88 10.12 -9.74 7.02
N ILE A 89 9.13 -9.03 7.58
CA ILE A 89 9.29 -8.27 8.82
C ILE A 89 9.71 -9.18 9.98
N ALA A 90 9.07 -10.34 10.11
CA ALA A 90 9.45 -11.32 11.13
C ALA A 90 10.89 -11.84 10.94
N SER A 91 11.32 -12.08 9.70
CA SER A 91 12.68 -12.49 9.36
C SER A 91 13.72 -11.39 9.68
N ILE A 92 13.41 -10.12 9.36
CA ILE A 92 14.27 -8.98 9.69
C ILE A 92 14.38 -8.83 11.21
N THR A 93 13.27 -8.94 11.95
CA THR A 93 13.26 -8.85 13.42
C THR A 93 14.14 -9.93 14.06
N ASN A 94 14.08 -11.15 13.57
CA ASN A 94 14.98 -12.23 14.02
C ASN A 94 16.46 -11.95 13.70
N SER A 95 16.73 -11.35 12.55
CA SER A 95 18.09 -10.94 12.16
C SER A 95 18.63 -9.82 13.03
N LEU A 96 17.79 -8.88 13.44
CA LEU A 96 18.14 -7.79 14.37
C LEU A 96 18.44 -8.34 15.77
N GLU A 97 17.68 -9.34 16.26
CA GLU A 97 17.97 -10.01 17.54
C GLU A 97 19.31 -10.73 17.52
N LYS A 98 19.64 -11.43 16.43
CA LYS A 98 20.96 -12.04 16.25
C LYS A 98 22.06 -11.00 16.20
N SER A 99 21.83 -9.86 15.52
CA SER A 99 22.78 -8.75 15.44
C SER A 99 23.04 -8.15 16.83
N ASP A 100 22.01 -7.92 17.64
CA ASP A 100 22.16 -7.42 19.01
C ASP A 100 23.00 -8.38 19.88
N ASN A 101 22.78 -9.69 19.75
CA ASN A 101 23.60 -10.69 20.45
C ASN A 101 25.06 -10.68 20.00
N MET A 102 25.34 -10.50 18.71
CA MET A 102 26.71 -10.39 18.20
C MET A 102 27.40 -9.11 18.68
N VAL A 103 26.67 -8.00 18.72
CA VAL A 103 27.21 -6.71 19.23
C VAL A 103 27.51 -6.78 20.72
N LYS A 104 26.67 -7.45 21.52
CA LYS A 104 26.94 -7.72 22.94
C LYS A 104 28.21 -8.56 23.12
N ALA A 105 28.39 -9.62 22.33
CA ALA A 105 29.59 -10.43 22.34
C ALA A 105 30.85 -9.63 21.95
N LEU A 106 30.74 -8.75 20.94
CA LEU A 106 31.81 -7.87 20.52
C LEU A 106 32.19 -6.85 21.62
N ALA A 107 31.22 -6.26 22.29
CA ALA A 107 31.48 -5.36 23.42
C ALA A 107 32.16 -6.06 24.57
N ALA A 108 31.78 -7.30 24.90
CA ALA A 108 32.45 -8.13 25.93
C ALA A 108 33.89 -8.45 25.55
N ALA A 109 34.12 -8.92 24.31
CA ALA A 109 35.48 -9.24 23.84
C ALA A 109 36.38 -7.99 23.78
N THR A 110 35.80 -6.82 23.40
CA THR A 110 36.52 -5.54 23.39
C THR A 110 36.95 -5.15 24.83
N SER A 111 36.05 -5.30 25.79
CA SER A 111 36.34 -5.03 27.21
C SER A 111 37.41 -5.95 27.77
N GLU A 112 37.38 -7.24 27.46
CA GLU A 112 38.39 -8.22 27.84
C GLU A 112 39.73 -7.91 27.19
N GLY A 113 39.75 -7.58 25.88
CA GLY A 113 40.97 -7.18 25.19
C GLY A 113 41.61 -5.95 25.81
N LYS A 114 40.79 -4.93 26.15
CA LYS A 114 41.29 -3.75 26.88
C LYS A 114 41.90 -4.08 28.24
N SER A 115 41.24 -4.95 29.02
CA SER A 115 41.76 -5.42 30.32
C SER A 115 43.09 -6.15 30.17
N THR A 116 43.21 -7.01 29.16
CA THR A 116 44.45 -7.74 28.86
C THR A 116 45.56 -6.77 28.46
N LEU A 117 45.25 -5.74 27.68
CA LEU A 117 46.22 -4.69 27.29
C LEU A 117 46.73 -3.91 28.51
N LEU A 118 45.82 -3.53 29.44
CA LEU A 118 46.23 -2.86 30.69
C LEU A 118 47.18 -3.71 31.55
N THR A 119 46.89 -5.01 31.62
CA THR A 119 47.79 -5.94 32.30
C THR A 119 49.15 -6.04 31.62
N SER A 120 49.18 -6.11 30.28
CA SER A 120 50.42 -6.10 29.50
C SER A 120 51.20 -4.82 29.72
N ASN A 121 50.57 -3.64 29.74
CA ASN A 121 51.20 -2.38 30.04
C ASN A 121 51.85 -2.34 31.42
N THR A 122 51.19 -2.93 32.43
CA THR A 122 51.72 -3.05 33.79
C THR A 122 52.98 -3.86 33.80
N VAL A 123 53.01 -4.99 33.06
CA VAL A 123 54.22 -5.84 32.95
C VAL A 123 55.33 -5.10 32.20
N THR A 124 55.00 -4.41 31.11
CA THR A 124 55.94 -3.61 30.33
C THR A 124 56.59 -2.51 31.18
N GLN A 125 55.82 -1.83 32.03
CA GLN A 125 56.38 -0.82 32.95
C GLN A 125 57.30 -1.45 33.98
N LYS A 126 56.97 -2.62 34.52
CA LYS A 126 57.83 -3.35 35.44
C LYS A 126 59.16 -3.73 34.80
N ILE A 127 59.18 -4.18 33.54
CA ILE A 127 60.40 -4.49 32.80
C ILE A 127 61.22 -3.23 32.58
N ALA A 128 60.59 -2.07 32.32
CA ALA A 128 61.27 -0.79 32.22
C ALA A 128 62.02 -0.41 33.51
N ASP A 129 61.32 -0.55 34.64
CA ASP A 129 61.89 -0.20 35.95
C ASP A 129 63.06 -1.18 36.33
N GLU A 130 62.88 -2.49 36.10
CA GLU A 130 63.93 -3.49 36.29
C GLU A 130 65.15 -3.24 35.38
N SER A 131 64.94 -2.84 34.11
CA SER A 131 66.01 -2.51 33.19
C SER A 131 66.79 -1.26 33.65
N GLY A 132 66.08 -0.26 34.20
CA GLY A 132 66.70 0.90 34.83
C GLY A 132 67.66 0.54 35.97
N GLY A 133 67.23 -0.35 36.88
CA GLY A 133 68.04 -0.85 37.95
C GLY A 133 69.28 -1.67 37.49
N LEU A 134 69.14 -2.39 36.37
CA LEU A 134 70.25 -3.16 35.79
C LEU A 134 71.28 -2.19 35.11
N ILE A 135 70.83 -1.08 34.53
CA ILE A 135 71.74 -0.02 33.99
C ILE A 135 72.53 0.56 35.13
N GLU A 136 71.91 0.88 36.25
CA GLU A 136 72.60 1.40 37.43
C GLU A 136 73.68 0.43 37.99
N ALA A 137 73.25 -0.86 38.16
CA ALA A 137 74.13 -1.94 38.59
C ALA A 137 75.38 -2.11 37.64
N SER A 138 75.11 -2.07 36.31
CA SER A 138 76.17 -2.14 35.29
C SER A 138 77.12 -0.97 35.36
N SER A 139 76.64 0.25 35.65
CA SER A 139 77.46 1.42 35.88
C SER A 139 78.33 1.29 37.09
N VAL A 140 77.89 0.71 38.19
CA VAL A 140 78.65 0.41 39.37
C VAL A 140 79.78 -0.58 39.03
N ILE A 141 79.46 -1.67 38.26
CA ILE A 141 80.51 -2.64 37.79
C ILE A 141 81.56 -1.97 36.97
N GLN A 142 81.21 -1.08 36.03
CA GLN A 142 82.13 -0.32 35.23
C GLN A 142 83.10 0.58 36.10
N ASN A 143 82.52 1.23 37.12
CA ASN A 143 83.26 2.03 38.06
C ASN A 143 84.28 1.19 38.88
N ILE A 144 83.85 -0.01 39.41
CA ILE A 144 84.71 -0.96 40.09
C ILE A 144 85.85 -1.44 39.18
N ALA A 145 85.51 -1.81 37.94
CA ALA A 145 86.47 -2.25 36.95
C ALA A 145 87.51 -1.14 36.66
N SER A 146 87.06 0.13 36.50
CA SER A 146 87.95 1.26 36.34
C SER A 146 88.92 1.50 37.52
N GLN A 147 88.38 1.40 38.75
CA GLN A 147 89.21 1.50 39.96
C GLN A 147 90.16 0.33 40.08
N THR A 148 89.73 -0.91 39.76
CA THR A 148 90.61 -2.08 39.76
C THR A 148 91.72 -1.96 38.71
N ASN A 149 91.42 -1.43 37.56
CA ASN A 149 92.42 -1.12 36.49
C ASN A 149 93.47 -0.14 36.97
N LEU A 150 93.08 0.94 37.65
CA LEU A 150 94.01 1.91 38.25
C LEU A 150 94.84 1.29 39.35
N LEU A 151 94.26 0.44 40.22
CA LEU A 151 95.00 -0.27 41.27
C LEU A 151 95.99 -1.27 40.69
N ALA A 152 95.63 -2.00 39.67
CA ALA A 152 96.52 -2.94 38.96
C ALA A 152 97.67 -2.22 38.25
N MET A 153 97.41 -1.05 37.62
CA MET A 153 98.43 -0.21 37.01
C MET A 153 99.42 0.26 38.07
N ASN A 154 98.98 0.76 39.21
CA ASN A 154 99.79 1.17 40.32
C ASN A 154 100.68 0.02 40.87
N ALA A 155 100.04 -1.20 41.02
CA ALA A 155 100.74 -2.41 41.43
C ALA A 155 101.85 -2.84 40.43
N ALA A 156 101.55 -2.74 39.13
CA ALA A 156 102.51 -3.04 38.07
C ALA A 156 103.70 -2.06 38.07
N ILE A 157 103.46 -0.76 38.35
CA ILE A 157 104.49 0.26 38.50
C ILE A 157 105.39 -0.05 39.69
N GLU A 158 104.83 -0.40 40.85
CA GLU A 158 105.54 -0.77 42.09
C GLU A 158 106.33 -2.02 41.92
N ALA A 159 105.76 -3.03 41.25
CA ALA A 159 106.48 -4.29 40.91
C ALA A 159 107.67 -4.09 40.01
N ALA A 160 107.57 -3.11 39.02
CA ALA A 160 108.68 -2.73 38.20
C ALA A 160 109.81 -2.00 39.01
N HIS A 161 109.36 -1.20 40.01
CA HIS A 161 110.30 -0.51 40.93
C HIS A 161 111.08 -1.44 41.83
N ALA A 162 110.52 -2.65 42.22
CA ALA A 162 111.14 -3.68 43.00
C ALA A 162 112.21 -4.57 42.24
N GLY A 163 112.34 -4.37 40.95
CA GLY A 163 113.30 -5.05 40.10
C GLY A 163 113.11 -6.59 40.02
N GLU A 164 114.14 -7.36 40.19
CA GLU A 164 114.11 -8.82 40.10
C GLU A 164 113.15 -9.47 41.15
N ALA A 165 113.02 -8.88 42.33
CA ALA A 165 112.12 -9.39 43.39
C ALA A 165 110.62 -9.11 43.02
N GLY A 166 110.30 -8.24 42.16
CA GLY A 166 108.89 -7.85 41.75
C GLY A 166 108.38 -8.58 40.51
N LYS A 167 109.19 -9.38 39.80
CA LYS A 167 108.80 -10.05 38.54
C LYS A 167 107.46 -10.87 38.63
N GLY A 168 107.25 -11.63 39.68
CA GLY A 168 106.05 -12.44 39.92
C GLY A 168 104.82 -11.54 40.15
N PHE A 169 104.99 -10.43 40.89
CA PHE A 169 103.92 -9.43 41.14
C PHE A 169 103.49 -8.67 39.89
N ALA A 170 104.50 -8.36 39.05
CA ALA A 170 104.17 -7.64 37.75
C ALA A 170 103.27 -8.42 36.83
N VAL A 171 103.47 -9.78 36.71
CA VAL A 171 102.64 -10.67 35.92
C VAL A 171 101.22 -10.73 36.49
N VAL A 172 101.02 -10.83 37.82
CA VAL A 172 99.70 -10.81 38.44
C VAL A 172 99.01 -9.48 38.28
N ALA A 173 99.77 -8.37 38.41
CA ALA A 173 99.22 -7.02 38.21
C ALA A 173 98.71 -6.80 36.75
N ASP A 174 99.48 -7.25 35.75
CA ASP A 174 99.11 -7.16 34.35
C ASP A 174 97.87 -8.06 34.05
N GLU A 175 97.71 -9.23 34.66
CA GLU A 175 96.53 -10.08 34.48
C GLU A 175 95.31 -9.45 35.15
N ILE A 176 95.46 -8.86 36.35
CA ILE A 176 94.35 -8.15 37.02
C ILE A 176 93.97 -6.91 36.16
N ARG A 177 94.92 -6.18 35.56
CA ARG A 177 94.66 -5.06 34.66
C ARG A 177 93.86 -5.48 33.45
N LYS A 178 94.20 -6.61 32.81
CA LYS A 178 93.48 -7.17 31.65
C LYS A 178 92.08 -7.59 32.02
N LEU A 179 91.91 -8.29 33.17
CA LEU A 179 90.51 -8.66 33.65
C LEU A 179 89.68 -7.44 33.96
N ALA A 180 90.27 -6.37 34.49
CA ALA A 180 89.57 -5.14 34.74
C ALA A 180 89.10 -4.43 33.42
N GLU A 181 90.03 -4.38 32.41
CA GLU A 181 89.66 -3.86 31.07
C GLU A 181 88.57 -4.67 30.40
N GLU A 182 88.62 -6.00 30.46
CA GLU A 182 87.59 -6.88 29.94
C GLU A 182 86.25 -6.71 30.69
N SER A 183 86.24 -6.62 32.04
CA SER A 183 85.07 -6.35 32.85
C SER A 183 84.38 -5.02 32.51
N SER A 184 85.24 -3.94 32.30
CA SER A 184 84.70 -2.66 31.90
C SER A 184 84.05 -2.70 30.52
N ALA A 185 84.71 -3.37 29.54
CA ALA A 185 84.20 -3.54 28.18
C ALA A 185 82.83 -4.30 28.19
N GLN A 186 82.77 -5.36 29.03
CA GLN A 186 81.57 -6.15 29.19
C GLN A 186 80.40 -5.36 29.84
N GLY A 187 80.73 -4.58 30.89
CA GLY A 187 79.73 -3.68 31.51
C GLY A 187 79.23 -2.61 30.53
N LYS A 188 80.07 -2.11 29.65
CA LYS A 188 79.64 -1.21 28.62
C LYS A 188 78.67 -1.85 27.63
N THR A 189 78.96 -3.12 27.20
CA THR A 189 78.11 -3.85 26.29
C THR A 189 76.74 -4.13 26.92
N ILE A 190 76.67 -4.49 28.22
CA ILE A 190 75.46 -4.68 28.99
C ILE A 190 74.65 -3.37 29.02
N THR A 191 75.29 -2.25 29.34
CA THR A 191 74.67 -0.92 29.40
C THR A 191 74.01 -0.55 28.03
N ASP A 192 74.78 -0.72 26.92
CA ASP A 192 74.30 -0.42 25.58
C ASP A 192 73.13 -1.33 25.18
N THR A 193 73.14 -2.60 25.57
CA THR A 193 72.02 -3.53 25.33
C THR A 193 70.78 -3.13 26.13
N LEU A 194 70.95 -2.78 27.41
CA LEU A 194 69.84 -2.32 28.27
C LEU A 194 69.23 -0.98 27.81
N LYS A 195 70.05 -0.06 27.27
CA LYS A 195 69.54 1.18 26.65
C LYS A 195 68.64 0.86 25.44
N LYS A 196 69.08 -0.03 24.54
CA LYS A 196 68.26 -0.49 23.42
C LYS A 196 66.94 -1.13 23.90
N LEU A 197 66.99 -1.97 24.92
CA LEU A 197 65.81 -2.57 25.53
C LEU A 197 64.87 -1.48 26.08
N SER A 198 65.40 -0.47 26.74
CA SER A 198 64.61 0.68 27.21
C SER A 198 63.90 1.45 26.08
N ASP A 199 64.57 1.65 24.95
CA ASP A 199 63.96 2.29 23.77
C ASP A 199 62.88 1.42 23.16
N ASP A 200 63.07 0.07 23.07
CA ASP A 200 62.08 -0.88 22.59
C ASP A 200 60.84 -0.89 23.49
N ILE A 201 61.05 -0.87 24.82
CA ILE A 201 59.95 -0.80 25.81
C ILE A 201 59.15 0.49 25.66
N LYS A 202 59.80 1.60 25.42
CA LYS A 202 59.13 2.89 25.16
C LYS A 202 58.26 2.81 23.89
N GLY A 203 58.82 2.26 22.80
CA GLY A 203 58.06 2.01 21.55
C GLY A 203 56.86 1.09 21.77
N LEU A 204 56.99 0.05 22.60
CA LEU A 204 55.89 -0.86 22.97
C LEU A 204 54.82 -0.11 23.78
N SER A 205 55.19 0.74 24.73
CA SER A 205 54.27 1.55 25.52
C SER A 205 53.46 2.52 24.62
N ASP A 206 54.11 3.21 23.65
CA ASP A 206 53.42 4.08 22.73
C ASP A 206 52.47 3.33 21.79
N SER A 207 52.86 2.16 21.30
CA SER A 207 51.99 1.25 20.52
C SER A 207 50.81 0.80 21.31
N SER A 208 50.98 0.47 22.58
CA SER A 208 49.88 0.06 23.48
C SER A 208 48.84 1.14 23.69
N LYS A 209 49.24 2.43 23.76
CA LYS A 209 48.28 3.55 23.84
C LYS A 209 47.39 3.63 22.58
N ILE A 210 48.00 3.46 21.41
CA ILE A 210 47.26 3.46 20.14
C ILE A 210 46.25 2.29 20.12
N VAL A 211 46.62 1.12 20.59
CA VAL A 211 45.73 -0.04 20.67
C VAL A 211 44.58 0.23 21.66
N GLU A 212 44.87 0.89 22.80
CA GLU A 212 43.82 1.28 23.75
C GLU A 212 42.79 2.23 23.12
N GLU A 213 43.26 3.24 22.37
CA GLU A 213 42.38 4.16 21.62
C GLU A 213 41.51 3.41 20.61
N LYS A 214 42.08 2.39 19.92
CA LYS A 214 41.31 1.57 18.98
C LYS A 214 40.22 0.71 19.69
N PHE A 215 40.52 0.14 20.86
CA PHE A 215 39.53 -0.57 21.66
C PHE A 215 38.41 0.36 22.11
N ASN A 216 38.70 1.59 22.54
CA ASN A 216 37.70 2.60 22.88
C ASN A 216 36.82 2.95 21.67
N ALA A 217 37.39 3.14 20.50
CA ALA A 217 36.66 3.41 19.27
C ALA A 217 35.73 2.24 18.88
N ILE A 218 36.21 0.98 18.98
CA ILE A 218 35.38 -0.21 18.71
C ILE A 218 34.21 -0.29 19.69
N PHE A 219 34.44 -0.01 20.97
CA PHE A 219 33.37 0.01 21.95
C PHE A 219 32.30 1.05 21.61
N GLN A 220 32.67 2.28 21.27
CA GLN A 220 31.72 3.33 20.86
C GLN A 220 30.94 2.95 19.60
N LEU A 221 31.59 2.37 18.60
CA LEU A 221 30.93 1.88 17.39
C LEU A 221 29.93 0.75 17.71
N SER A 222 30.28 -0.14 18.62
CA SER A 222 29.37 -1.21 19.07
C SER A 222 28.11 -0.66 19.75
N GLU A 223 28.25 0.36 20.60
CA GLU A 223 27.11 1.03 21.23
C GLU A 223 26.21 1.75 20.19
N ASN A 224 26.82 2.39 19.20
CA ASN A 224 26.05 3.03 18.11
C ASN A 224 25.27 1.99 17.30
N VAL A 225 25.89 0.85 16.95
CA VAL A 225 25.20 -0.24 16.25
C VAL A 225 24.06 -0.80 17.08
N ARG A 226 24.26 -0.94 18.41
CA ARG A 226 23.19 -1.37 19.33
C ARG A 226 22.01 -0.40 19.34
N GLY A 227 22.27 0.92 19.38
CA GLY A 227 21.27 1.96 19.29
C GLY A 227 20.46 1.85 17.99
N MET A 228 21.14 1.75 16.84
CA MET A 228 20.50 1.57 15.55
C MET A 228 19.66 0.29 15.46
N SER A 229 20.13 -0.81 16.04
CA SER A 229 19.36 -2.08 16.07
C SER A 229 18.08 -1.94 16.88
N ALA A 230 18.10 -1.20 17.99
CA ALA A 230 16.92 -0.93 18.80
C ALA A 230 15.89 -0.06 18.05
N GLU A 231 16.34 0.99 17.35
CA GLU A 231 15.48 1.83 16.50
C GLU A 231 14.84 1.03 15.36
N LEU A 232 15.64 0.21 14.67
CA LEU A 232 15.14 -0.68 13.61
C LEU A 232 14.13 -1.68 14.14
N THR A 233 14.33 -2.24 15.34
CA THR A 233 13.38 -3.15 15.96
C THR A 233 12.05 -2.48 16.26
N ALA A 234 12.08 -1.21 16.73
CA ALA A 234 10.87 -0.42 16.94
C ALA A 234 10.13 -0.14 15.61
N ALA A 235 10.88 0.24 14.56
CA ALA A 235 10.32 0.48 13.23
C ALA A 235 9.70 -0.80 12.62
N MET A 236 10.33 -1.98 12.82
CA MET A 236 9.76 -3.25 12.35
C MET A 236 8.45 -3.60 13.05
N ARG A 237 8.30 -3.30 14.35
CA ARG A 237 7.03 -3.49 15.07
C ARG A 237 5.93 -2.57 14.56
N GLU A 238 6.26 -1.32 14.28
CA GLU A 238 5.31 -0.37 13.70
C GLU A 238 4.88 -0.83 12.30
N GLN A 239 5.82 -1.28 11.48
CA GLN A 239 5.54 -1.81 10.15
C GLN A 239 4.70 -3.09 10.19
N GLU A 240 4.92 -3.98 11.17
CA GLU A 240 4.08 -5.18 11.39
C GLU A 240 2.63 -4.77 11.69
N ASN A 241 2.42 -3.81 12.59
CA ASN A 241 1.09 -3.31 12.93
C ASN A 241 0.41 -2.69 11.70
N GLY A 242 1.10 -1.82 10.97
CA GLY A 242 0.60 -1.23 9.73
C GLY A 242 0.24 -2.28 8.68
N SER A 243 1.07 -3.31 8.51
CA SER A 243 0.79 -4.42 7.59
C SER A 243 -0.46 -5.21 7.98
N ARG A 244 -0.71 -5.41 9.28
CA ARG A 244 -1.93 -6.06 9.79
C ARG A 244 -3.18 -5.21 9.54
N GLU A 245 -3.09 -3.88 9.67
CA GLU A 245 -4.18 -2.97 9.33
C GLU A 245 -4.49 -2.99 7.84
N VAL A 246 -3.46 -2.99 6.98
CA VAL A 246 -3.63 -3.14 5.53
C VAL A 246 -4.30 -4.47 5.19
N LEU A 247 -3.90 -5.58 5.83
CA LEU A 247 -4.54 -6.89 5.62
C LEU A 247 -6.02 -6.88 6.02
N ALA A 248 -6.37 -6.21 7.12
CA ALA A 248 -7.76 -6.04 7.54
C ALA A 248 -8.57 -5.22 6.52
N ALA A 249 -7.98 -4.14 5.98
CA ALA A 249 -8.61 -3.34 4.92
C ALA A 249 -8.82 -4.16 3.63
N ILE A 250 -7.84 -4.98 3.22
CA ILE A 250 -7.94 -5.88 2.07
C ILE A 250 -9.09 -6.89 2.26
N LYS A 251 -9.25 -7.45 3.45
CA LYS A 251 -10.38 -8.36 3.77
C LYS A 251 -11.73 -7.65 3.63
N ASN A 252 -11.83 -6.41 4.09
CA ASN A 252 -13.04 -5.61 3.92
C ASN A 252 -13.33 -5.34 2.43
N ILE A 253 -12.31 -4.97 1.64
CA ILE A 253 -12.45 -4.78 0.18
C ILE A 253 -12.93 -6.08 -0.47
N SER A 254 -12.40 -7.23 -0.08
CA SER A 254 -12.83 -8.54 -0.56
C SER A 254 -14.33 -8.78 -0.29
N SER A 255 -14.78 -8.49 0.93
CA SER A 255 -16.20 -8.62 1.31
C SER A 255 -17.10 -7.72 0.48
N VAL A 256 -16.73 -6.44 0.33
CA VAL A 256 -17.46 -5.47 -0.50
C VAL A 256 -17.48 -5.89 -1.97
N THR A 257 -16.37 -6.46 -2.49
CA THR A 257 -16.31 -6.97 -3.87
C THR A 257 -17.32 -8.10 -4.09
N VAL A 258 -17.50 -9.00 -3.13
CA VAL A 258 -18.51 -10.07 -3.19
C VAL A 258 -19.93 -9.49 -3.15
N GLU A 259 -20.19 -8.50 -2.30
CA GLU A 259 -21.49 -7.84 -2.19
C GLU A 259 -21.85 -7.09 -3.50
N VAL A 260 -20.89 -6.35 -4.07
CA VAL A 260 -21.08 -5.66 -5.36
C VAL A 260 -21.33 -6.66 -6.49
N LYS A 261 -20.66 -7.82 -6.47
CA LYS A 261 -20.92 -8.91 -7.42
C LYS A 261 -22.38 -9.40 -7.33
N SER A 262 -22.84 -9.69 -6.13
CA SER A 262 -24.22 -10.15 -5.91
C SER A 262 -25.25 -9.09 -6.36
N GLY A 263 -25.04 -7.83 -6.01
CA GLY A 263 -25.90 -6.73 -6.46
C GLY A 263 -25.89 -6.53 -7.98
N SER A 264 -24.74 -6.75 -8.63
CA SER A 264 -24.62 -6.70 -10.08
C SER A 264 -25.41 -7.84 -10.77
N GLU A 265 -25.35 -9.05 -10.22
CA GLU A 265 -26.13 -10.19 -10.70
C GLU A 265 -27.64 -9.94 -10.55
N GLU A 266 -28.10 -9.38 -9.43
CA GLU A 266 -29.50 -8.98 -9.22
C GLU A 266 -29.95 -7.90 -10.21
N MET A 267 -29.11 -6.87 -10.43
CA MET A 267 -29.37 -5.82 -11.42
C MET A 267 -29.49 -6.39 -12.84
N LEU A 268 -28.68 -7.37 -13.20
CA LEU A 268 -28.74 -8.03 -14.51
C LEU A 268 -30.06 -8.75 -14.70
N VAL A 269 -30.52 -9.48 -13.68
CA VAL A 269 -31.83 -10.18 -13.69
C VAL A 269 -32.96 -9.15 -13.76
N GLY A 270 -32.94 -8.12 -12.95
CA GLY A 270 -33.89 -7.01 -12.97
C GLY A 270 -33.95 -6.30 -14.31
N GLY A 271 -32.81 -5.95 -14.89
CA GLY A 271 -32.71 -5.32 -16.21
C GLY A 271 -33.33 -6.18 -17.33
N LYS A 272 -33.04 -7.47 -17.33
CA LYS A 272 -33.71 -8.42 -18.28
C LYS A 272 -35.24 -8.46 -18.10
N GLY A 273 -35.69 -8.46 -16.83
CA GLY A 273 -37.12 -8.40 -16.53
C GLY A 273 -37.78 -7.14 -17.07
N VAL A 274 -37.15 -5.96 -16.88
CA VAL A 274 -37.68 -4.70 -17.44
C VAL A 274 -37.67 -4.73 -18.96
N ALA A 275 -36.63 -5.28 -19.61
CA ALA A 275 -36.61 -5.41 -21.06
C ALA A 275 -37.77 -6.25 -21.59
N ASP A 276 -38.15 -7.34 -20.90
CA ASP A 276 -39.32 -8.17 -21.27
C ASP A 276 -40.64 -7.42 -21.06
N GLU A 277 -40.77 -6.63 -20.01
CA GLU A 277 -41.97 -5.79 -19.82
C GLU A 277 -42.04 -4.67 -20.88
N MET A 278 -40.95 -4.10 -21.34
CA MET A 278 -40.95 -3.13 -22.45
C MET A 278 -41.44 -3.77 -23.76
N ARG A 279 -41.08 -5.03 -24.05
CA ARG A 279 -41.58 -5.76 -25.21
C ARG A 279 -43.07 -6.00 -25.12
N LYS A 280 -43.61 -6.32 -23.93
CA LYS A 280 -45.07 -6.48 -23.71
C LYS A 280 -45.80 -5.14 -23.89
N LEU A 281 -45.22 -4.06 -23.40
CA LEU A 281 -45.77 -2.70 -23.58
C LEU A 281 -45.78 -2.28 -25.05
N ASP A 282 -44.77 -2.60 -25.83
CA ASP A 282 -44.76 -2.36 -27.27
C ASP A 282 -45.90 -3.11 -27.98
N GLN A 283 -46.08 -4.40 -27.68
CA GLN A 283 -47.18 -5.22 -28.19
C GLN A 283 -48.55 -4.65 -27.80
N LEU A 284 -48.72 -4.24 -26.54
CA LEU A 284 -49.97 -3.65 -26.06
C LEU A 284 -50.28 -2.32 -26.76
N THR A 285 -49.24 -1.49 -26.99
CA THR A 285 -49.38 -0.23 -27.71
C THR A 285 -49.81 -0.43 -29.16
N ALA A 286 -49.29 -1.49 -29.82
CA ALA A 286 -49.75 -1.90 -31.15
C ALA A 286 -51.22 -2.32 -31.16
N VAL A 287 -51.66 -3.12 -30.18
CA VAL A 287 -53.07 -3.51 -30.04
C VAL A 287 -53.99 -2.32 -29.80
N ILE A 288 -53.58 -1.36 -28.96
CA ILE A 288 -54.32 -0.10 -28.73
C ILE A 288 -54.48 0.67 -30.05
N LYS A 289 -53.42 0.82 -30.82
CA LYS A 289 -53.43 1.51 -32.13
C LYS A 289 -54.41 0.83 -33.09
N ASP A 290 -54.40 -0.49 -33.19
CA ASP A 290 -55.30 -1.25 -34.05
C ASP A 290 -56.76 -1.11 -33.59
N SER A 291 -57.06 -1.21 -32.29
CA SER A 291 -58.38 -1.00 -31.71
C SER A 291 -58.89 0.45 -31.99
N MET A 292 -58.02 1.44 -31.91
CA MET A 292 -58.39 2.83 -32.25
C MET A 292 -58.71 3.00 -33.75
N ASN A 293 -58.05 2.27 -34.65
CA ASN A 293 -58.37 2.28 -36.08
C ASN A 293 -59.74 1.63 -36.34
N GLU A 294 -60.05 0.51 -35.68
CA GLU A 294 -61.37 -0.14 -35.77
C GLU A 294 -62.49 0.77 -35.23
N MET A 295 -62.25 1.41 -34.06
CA MET A 295 -63.21 2.34 -33.48
C MET A 295 -63.44 3.56 -34.41
N ALA A 296 -62.41 4.10 -35.04
CA ALA A 296 -62.52 5.18 -36.00
C ALA A 296 -63.40 4.76 -37.20
N ALA A 297 -63.25 3.54 -37.71
CA ALA A 297 -64.10 3.02 -38.79
C ALA A 297 -65.56 2.87 -38.32
N GLY A 298 -65.79 2.36 -37.09
CA GLY A 298 -67.11 2.24 -36.45
C GLY A 298 -67.82 3.62 -36.30
N VAL A 299 -67.07 4.60 -35.82
CA VAL A 299 -67.59 6.01 -35.70
C VAL A 299 -68.02 6.57 -37.05
N GLN A 300 -67.24 6.30 -38.11
CA GLN A 300 -67.63 6.71 -39.45
C GLN A 300 -68.94 6.07 -39.93
N GLN A 301 -69.18 4.79 -39.59
CA GLN A 301 -70.41 4.07 -39.89
C GLN A 301 -71.58 4.69 -39.11
N ILE A 302 -71.42 4.95 -37.80
CA ILE A 302 -72.43 5.60 -36.98
C ILE A 302 -72.79 6.95 -37.54
N ASN A 303 -71.79 7.77 -37.95
CA ASN A 303 -72.02 9.08 -38.53
C ASN A 303 -72.83 9.01 -39.83
N ARG A 304 -72.60 8.03 -40.71
CA ARG A 304 -73.42 7.77 -41.89
C ARG A 304 -74.87 7.41 -41.53
N ALA A 305 -75.04 6.49 -40.55
CA ALA A 305 -76.37 6.10 -40.09
C ALA A 305 -77.14 7.29 -39.51
N VAL A 306 -76.48 8.17 -38.73
CA VAL A 306 -77.09 9.40 -38.21
C VAL A 306 -77.53 10.32 -39.33
N GLN A 307 -76.74 10.51 -40.40
CA GLN A 307 -77.11 11.29 -41.57
C GLN A 307 -78.31 10.70 -42.32
N GLU A 308 -78.34 9.38 -42.52
CA GLU A 308 -79.41 8.70 -43.15
C GLU A 308 -80.73 8.83 -42.36
N VAL A 309 -80.70 8.60 -41.01
CA VAL A 309 -81.88 8.76 -40.15
C VAL A 309 -82.35 10.22 -40.16
N ASN A 310 -81.46 11.22 -40.12
CA ASN A 310 -81.84 12.63 -40.20
C ASN A 310 -82.48 12.99 -41.56
N SER A 311 -82.00 12.39 -42.66
CA SER A 311 -82.66 12.50 -43.98
C SER A 311 -84.04 11.89 -44.05
N LEU A 312 -84.17 10.70 -43.43
CA LEU A 312 -85.49 9.99 -43.33
C LEU A 312 -86.49 10.77 -42.46
N ALA A 313 -86.05 11.33 -41.34
CA ALA A 313 -86.89 12.18 -40.50
C ALA A 313 -87.39 13.41 -41.22
N ARG A 314 -86.51 14.11 -42.03
CA ARG A 314 -86.96 15.20 -42.87
C ARG A 314 -87.96 14.78 -43.93
N LYS A 315 -87.70 13.68 -44.64
CA LYS A 315 -88.67 13.16 -45.63
C LYS A 315 -89.99 12.77 -45.01
N ASN A 316 -90.01 12.20 -43.82
CA ASN A 316 -91.18 11.91 -43.07
C ASN A 316 -91.98 13.20 -42.75
N LYS A 317 -91.28 14.22 -42.26
CA LYS A 317 -91.89 15.56 -41.99
C LYS A 317 -92.57 16.12 -43.22
N ASP A 318 -91.85 16.15 -44.35
CA ASP A 318 -92.36 16.68 -45.63
C ASP A 318 -93.57 15.85 -46.08
N SER A 319 -93.58 14.52 -45.90
CA SER A 319 -94.70 13.65 -46.25
C SER A 319 -95.92 13.89 -45.34
N ILE A 320 -95.67 14.16 -44.04
CA ILE A 320 -96.76 14.43 -43.05
C ILE A 320 -97.40 15.80 -43.39
N GLU A 321 -96.53 16.83 -43.67
CA GLU A 321 -97.03 18.18 -44.14
C GLU A 321 -97.90 18.02 -45.40
N GLY A 322 -97.42 17.30 -46.44
CA GLY A 322 -98.09 17.02 -47.64
C GLY A 322 -99.46 16.28 -47.44
N LEU A 323 -99.47 15.26 -46.53
CA LEU A 323 -100.71 14.56 -46.14
C LEU A 323 -101.66 15.48 -45.40
N ALA A 324 -101.18 16.39 -44.55
CA ALA A 324 -102.02 17.36 -43.85
C ALA A 324 -102.67 18.33 -44.81
N GLU A 325 -101.92 18.86 -45.86
CA GLU A 325 -102.47 19.72 -46.92
C GLU A 325 -103.54 19.00 -47.77
N GLU A 326 -103.28 17.68 -48.10
CA GLU A 326 -104.30 16.88 -48.85
C GLU A 326 -105.56 16.64 -48.07
N VAL A 327 -105.43 16.33 -46.80
CA VAL A 327 -106.55 16.09 -45.89
C VAL A 327 -107.35 17.39 -45.67
N ASP A 328 -106.73 18.51 -45.55
CA ASP A 328 -107.39 19.82 -45.39
C ASP A 328 -108.25 20.19 -46.63
N LYS A 329 -107.90 19.70 -47.84
CA LYS A 329 -108.72 19.85 -49.06
C LYS A 329 -109.99 19.05 -49.00
N PHE A 330 -110.07 18.04 -48.14
CA PHE A 330 -111.34 17.22 -47.98
C PHE A 330 -112.21 17.74 -46.84
N LYS A 331 -111.84 18.72 -46.05
CA LYS A 331 -112.70 19.35 -45.09
C LYS A 331 -113.69 20.28 -45.86
N VAL A 332 -114.92 19.78 -46.10
CA VAL A 332 -116.02 20.55 -46.56
C VAL A 332 -116.89 20.92 -45.38
#